data_81f9353ef6ec636adb559513d2999dfc
#
_entry.id   81f9353ef6ec636adb559513d2999dfc
#
_cell.length_a   1.000
_cell.length_b   1.000
_cell.length_c   1.000
_cell.angle_alpha   90.00
_cell.angle_beta   90.00
_cell.angle_gamma   90.00
#
_symmetry.space_group_name_H-M   'P 1'
#
loop_
_entity.id
_entity.type
_entity.pdbx_description
1 polymer ?
#
loop_
_entity_poly.entity_id
_entity_poly.type
_entity_poly.pdbx_seq_one_letter_code
_entity_poly.pdbx_strand_id
1 'polypeptide(L)'
;YMIAIYLAPVYIILNLYILRWAYLWMGSCHSILRTMAFRTIFAIIYAIVSTSLVSGFFIKKPRVLHRALKITGNYFLGIFLYSLMIVMATDLGRLFFKYVCRVPWIHSRIAFNVAGAVCVLLIIGLCVRGIIHAKYIKVTPYEVTISKTVPDTDKLKVVLVADTHFGYNAGVIHAHELVRKINKQKPDLVCIAGDIFDNEYDAIRSPERLAKI
;
A
#
# COMPACT_ATOMS: atom_id res chain seq x y z
N TYR A 1 19.85 -0.91 8.97
CA TYR A 1 20.27 0.43 8.46
C TYR A 1 21.18 0.31 7.23
N MET A 2 22.16 -0.62 7.18
CA MET A 2 23.08 -0.77 6.04
C MET A 2 22.34 -1.08 4.73
N ILE A 3 21.40 -2.01 4.74
CA ILE A 3 20.60 -2.38 3.54
C ILE A 3 19.88 -1.17 2.95
N ALA A 4 19.32 -0.30 3.79
CA ALA A 4 18.63 0.91 3.32
C ALA A 4 19.56 1.88 2.59
N ILE A 5 20.82 2.00 3.01
CA ILE A 5 21.81 2.86 2.35
C ILE A 5 22.14 2.32 0.96
N TYR A 6 22.30 1.00 0.80
CA TYR A 6 22.56 0.38 -0.51
C TYR A 6 21.35 0.43 -1.45
N LEU A 7 20.12 0.37 -0.91
CA LEU A 7 18.91 0.46 -1.72
C LEU A 7 18.51 1.90 -2.07
N ALA A 8 19.02 2.91 -1.35
CA ALA A 8 18.66 4.30 -1.58
C ALA A 8 18.94 4.80 -3.02
N PRO A 9 20.12 4.54 -3.64
CA PRO A 9 20.36 4.93 -5.03
C PRO A 9 19.36 4.29 -5.99
N VAL A 10 19.05 3.01 -5.82
CA VAL A 10 18.08 2.29 -6.65
C VAL A 10 16.69 2.91 -6.50
N TYR A 11 16.27 3.18 -5.27
CA TYR A 11 15.00 3.84 -4.98
C TYR A 11 14.91 5.21 -5.66
N ILE A 12 15.96 6.02 -5.59
CA ILE A 12 16.02 7.34 -6.24
C ILE A 12 15.90 7.21 -7.75
N ILE A 13 16.68 6.31 -8.38
CA ILE A 13 16.64 6.11 -9.84
C ILE A 13 15.27 5.68 -10.30
N LEU A 14 14.62 4.74 -9.60
CA LEU A 14 13.29 4.27 -9.94
C LEU A 14 12.21 5.36 -9.75
N ASN A 15 12.33 6.21 -8.73
CA ASN A 15 11.44 7.37 -8.57
C ASN A 15 11.65 8.40 -9.70
N LEU A 16 12.89 8.67 -10.11
CA LEU A 16 13.18 9.56 -11.24
C LEU A 16 12.63 8.98 -12.55
N TYR A 17 12.68 7.67 -12.74
CA TYR A 17 12.07 7.01 -13.90
C TYR A 17 10.55 7.24 -13.96
N ILE A 18 9.83 7.03 -12.84
CA ILE A 18 8.38 7.29 -12.77
C ILE A 18 8.07 8.77 -12.98
N LEU A 19 8.82 9.67 -12.34
CA LEU A 19 8.66 11.12 -12.48
C LEU A 19 8.85 11.57 -13.93
N ARG A 20 9.91 11.08 -14.60
CA ARG A 20 10.17 11.32 -16.02
C ARG A 20 9.02 10.83 -16.89
N TRP A 21 8.53 9.62 -16.63
CA TRP A 21 7.40 9.03 -17.37
C TRP A 21 6.13 9.90 -17.21
N ALA A 22 5.82 10.29 -15.97
CA ALA A 22 4.69 11.17 -15.67
C ALA A 22 4.79 12.51 -16.43
N TYR A 23 5.97 13.13 -16.45
CA TYR A 23 6.19 14.37 -17.22
C TYR A 23 5.97 14.21 -18.72
N LEU A 24 6.46 13.13 -19.29
CA LEU A 24 6.30 12.86 -20.73
C LEU A 24 4.82 12.66 -21.06
N TRP A 25 4.11 11.89 -20.27
CA TRP A 25 2.71 11.62 -20.48
C TRP A 25 1.83 12.88 -20.27
N MET A 26 1.94 13.53 -19.12
CA MET A 26 1.19 14.77 -18.86
C MET A 26 1.45 15.84 -19.90
N GLY A 27 2.71 16.03 -20.28
CA GLY A 27 3.09 16.98 -21.32
C GLY A 27 2.59 16.62 -22.71
N SER A 28 2.29 15.34 -22.98
CA SER A 28 1.63 14.93 -24.23
C SER A 28 0.13 15.17 -24.21
N CYS A 29 -0.50 15.20 -23.05
CA CYS A 29 -1.92 15.46 -22.91
C CYS A 29 -2.28 16.93 -23.12
N HIS A 30 -1.59 17.86 -22.43
CA HIS A 30 -1.93 19.29 -22.50
C HIS A 30 -0.69 20.19 -22.39
N SER A 31 -0.71 21.34 -23.09
CA SER A 31 0.40 22.28 -23.15
C SER A 31 0.73 22.94 -21.80
N ILE A 32 -0.28 23.24 -20.96
CA ILE A 32 -0.09 23.79 -19.62
C ILE A 32 0.76 22.87 -18.74
N LEU A 33 0.64 21.55 -18.90
CA LEU A 33 1.39 20.57 -18.13
C LEU A 33 2.88 20.48 -18.54
N ARG A 34 3.26 21.20 -19.61
CA ARG A 34 4.67 21.37 -20.04
C ARG A 34 5.34 22.58 -19.41
N THR A 35 4.57 23.50 -18.83
CA THR A 35 5.12 24.71 -18.26
C THR A 35 6.11 24.40 -17.14
N MET A 36 7.17 25.23 -17.05
CA MET A 36 8.19 25.05 -16.02
C MET A 36 7.57 25.12 -14.61
N ALA A 37 6.65 26.06 -14.40
CA ALA A 37 5.96 26.23 -13.12
C ALA A 37 5.22 24.95 -12.69
N PHE A 38 4.41 24.35 -13.60
CA PHE A 38 3.70 23.11 -13.29
C PHE A 38 4.67 21.96 -12.98
N ARG A 39 5.70 21.78 -13.80
CA ARG A 39 6.69 20.71 -13.62
C ARG A 39 7.45 20.85 -12.30
N THR A 40 7.82 22.07 -11.93
CA THR A 40 8.50 22.34 -10.65
C THR A 40 7.60 22.06 -9.46
N ILE A 41 6.35 22.54 -9.48
CA ILE A 41 5.39 22.29 -8.41
C ILE A 41 5.14 20.78 -8.27
N PHE A 42 4.90 20.08 -9.38
CA PHE A 42 4.70 18.65 -9.37
C PHE A 42 5.93 17.89 -8.83
N ALA A 43 7.15 18.29 -9.24
CA ALA A 43 8.39 17.70 -8.72
C ALA A 43 8.53 17.89 -7.20
N ILE A 44 8.24 19.08 -6.70
CA ILE A 44 8.32 19.38 -5.25
C ILE A 44 7.32 18.49 -4.48
N ILE A 45 6.07 18.43 -4.91
CA ILE A 45 5.05 17.60 -4.26
C ILE A 45 5.47 16.13 -4.31
N TYR A 46 5.90 15.65 -5.48
CA TYR A 46 6.36 14.27 -5.65
C TYR A 46 7.56 13.96 -4.74
N ALA A 47 8.55 14.86 -4.66
CA ALA A 47 9.72 14.72 -3.80
C ALA A 47 9.32 14.66 -2.31
N ILE A 48 8.43 15.53 -1.84
CA ILE A 48 7.92 15.51 -0.46
C ILE A 48 7.26 14.17 -0.15
N VAL A 49 6.40 13.69 -1.05
CA VAL A 49 5.66 12.44 -0.86
C VAL A 49 6.60 11.23 -0.94
N SER A 50 7.51 11.19 -1.91
CA SER A 50 8.44 10.05 -2.06
C SER A 50 9.47 9.98 -0.93
N THR A 51 9.95 11.11 -0.43
CA THR A 51 10.89 11.16 0.69
C THR A 51 10.23 10.86 2.03
N SER A 52 8.89 10.95 2.14
CA SER A 52 8.17 10.68 3.39
C SER A 52 8.41 9.27 3.92
N LEU A 53 8.64 8.29 3.03
CA LEU A 53 8.99 6.92 3.37
C LEU A 53 10.27 6.87 4.22
N VAL A 54 11.28 7.62 3.82
CA VAL A 54 12.60 7.65 4.48
C VAL A 54 12.59 8.63 5.66
N SER A 55 12.06 9.84 5.47
CA SER A 55 12.04 10.89 6.51
C SER A 55 11.23 10.50 7.74
N GLY A 56 10.20 9.65 7.58
CA GLY A 56 9.44 9.09 8.69
C GLY A 56 10.26 8.22 9.66
N PHE A 57 11.48 7.79 9.31
CA PHE A 57 12.37 7.10 10.23
C PHE A 57 13.25 8.06 11.05
N PHE A 58 13.54 9.23 10.52
CA PHE A 58 14.43 10.21 11.13
C PHE A 58 13.68 11.28 11.94
N ILE A 59 12.53 11.74 11.42
CA ILE A 59 11.76 12.81 12.03
C ILE A 59 10.75 12.22 13.02
N LYS A 60 11.11 12.17 14.30
CA LYS A 60 10.27 11.63 15.37
C LYS A 60 9.41 12.69 16.07
N LYS A 61 9.76 13.97 15.98
CA LYS A 61 9.05 15.09 16.60
C LYS A 61 8.82 16.22 15.59
N PRO A 62 7.68 16.93 15.64
CA PRO A 62 6.53 16.68 16.51
C PRO A 62 5.76 15.42 16.11
N ARG A 63 5.05 14.76 17.04
CA ARG A 63 4.33 13.50 16.83
C ARG A 63 3.35 13.53 15.63
N VAL A 64 2.69 14.67 15.42
CA VAL A 64 1.74 14.85 14.31
C VAL A 64 2.46 14.73 12.95
N LEU A 65 3.60 15.38 12.80
CA LEU A 65 4.41 15.31 11.58
C LEU A 65 4.95 13.90 11.36
N HIS A 66 5.52 13.28 12.40
CA HIS A 66 5.99 11.90 12.32
C HIS A 66 4.90 10.94 11.83
N ARG A 67 3.71 11.02 12.43
CA ARG A 67 2.55 10.21 12.02
C ARG A 67 2.15 10.47 10.58
N ALA A 68 2.09 11.74 10.16
CA ALA A 68 1.75 12.11 8.79
C ALA A 68 2.77 11.53 7.80
N LEU A 69 4.08 11.64 8.08
CA LEU A 69 5.14 11.08 7.25
C LEU A 69 5.05 9.55 7.15
N LYS A 70 4.82 8.86 8.27
CA LYS A 70 4.67 7.39 8.28
C LYS A 70 3.47 6.94 7.45
N ILE A 71 2.30 7.54 7.66
CA ILE A 71 1.09 7.21 6.90
C ILE A 71 1.29 7.49 5.42
N THR A 72 1.80 8.69 5.06
CA THR A 72 2.05 9.07 3.66
C THR A 72 3.06 8.13 3.01
N GLY A 73 4.16 7.83 3.70
CA GLY A 73 5.19 6.92 3.20
C GLY A 73 4.68 5.51 2.95
N ASN A 74 3.87 4.97 3.86
CA ASN A 74 3.29 3.63 3.72
C ASN A 74 2.35 3.54 2.49
N TYR A 75 1.45 4.53 2.31
CA TYR A 75 0.60 4.57 1.12
C TYR A 75 1.40 4.83 -0.15
N PHE A 76 2.38 5.72 -0.10
CA PHE A 76 3.24 6.00 -1.24
C PHE A 76 4.00 4.77 -1.71
N LEU A 77 4.49 3.93 -0.80
CA LEU A 77 5.20 2.70 -1.16
C LEU A 77 4.33 1.79 -2.03
N GLY A 78 3.05 1.61 -1.68
CA GLY A 78 2.10 0.84 -2.49
C GLY A 78 1.87 1.46 -3.86
N ILE A 79 1.62 2.78 -3.92
CA ILE A 79 1.43 3.52 -5.18
C ILE A 79 2.70 3.41 -6.04
N PHE A 80 3.88 3.57 -5.45
CA PHE A 80 5.16 3.48 -6.13
C PHE A 80 5.39 2.10 -6.76
N LEU A 81 5.15 1.02 -6.02
CA LEU A 81 5.32 -0.35 -6.52
C LEU A 81 4.37 -0.66 -7.68
N TYR A 82 3.08 -0.33 -7.55
CA TYR A 82 2.13 -0.51 -8.66
C TYR A 82 2.50 0.36 -9.86
N SER A 83 2.90 1.61 -9.63
CA SER A 83 3.33 2.52 -10.71
C SER A 83 4.54 1.95 -11.43
N LEU A 84 5.54 1.47 -10.69
CA LEU A 84 6.75 0.89 -11.27
C LEU A 84 6.42 -0.33 -12.13
N MET A 85 5.64 -1.28 -11.61
CA MET A 85 5.26 -2.49 -12.34
C MET A 85 4.48 -2.17 -13.63
N ILE A 86 3.47 -1.31 -13.54
CA ILE A 86 2.59 -1.00 -14.67
C ILE A 86 3.32 -0.18 -15.72
N VAL A 87 4.08 0.84 -15.32
CA VAL A 87 4.83 1.68 -16.26
C VAL A 87 5.92 0.88 -16.95
N MET A 88 6.67 0.05 -16.21
CA MET A 88 7.69 -0.84 -16.81
C MET A 88 7.06 -1.83 -17.81
N ALA A 89 5.97 -2.49 -17.42
CA ALA A 89 5.27 -3.41 -18.30
C ALA A 89 4.78 -2.71 -19.59
N THR A 90 4.26 -1.49 -19.44
CA THR A 90 3.80 -0.67 -20.58
C THR A 90 4.94 -0.26 -21.50
N ASP A 91 6.06 0.19 -20.94
CA ASP A 91 7.22 0.59 -21.73
C ASP A 91 7.86 -0.62 -22.43
N LEU A 92 7.97 -1.76 -21.74
CA LEU A 92 8.43 -3.01 -22.36
C LEU A 92 7.49 -3.49 -23.47
N GLY A 93 6.18 -3.44 -23.24
CA GLY A 93 5.19 -3.76 -24.26
C GLY A 93 5.31 -2.84 -25.48
N ARG A 94 5.47 -1.54 -25.27
CA ARG A 94 5.68 -0.58 -26.38
C ARG A 94 6.96 -0.86 -27.14
N LEU A 95 8.05 -1.22 -26.46
CA LEU A 95 9.30 -1.61 -27.11
C LEU A 95 9.12 -2.88 -27.95
N PHE A 96 8.42 -3.89 -27.40
CA PHE A 96 8.12 -5.12 -28.12
C PHE A 96 7.29 -4.86 -29.37
N PHE A 97 6.19 -4.14 -29.27
CA PHE A 97 5.34 -3.80 -30.43
C PHE A 97 6.08 -2.92 -31.45
N LYS A 98 6.99 -2.07 -31.01
CA LYS A 98 7.81 -1.23 -31.89
C LYS A 98 8.82 -2.04 -32.69
N TYR A 99 9.61 -2.88 -32.01
CA TYR A 99 10.79 -3.51 -32.63
C TYR A 99 10.51 -4.91 -33.15
N VAL A 100 9.64 -5.67 -32.49
CA VAL A 100 9.31 -7.05 -32.87
C VAL A 100 8.12 -7.08 -33.84
N CYS A 101 6.99 -6.52 -33.42
CA CYS A 101 5.76 -6.53 -34.25
C CYS A 101 5.77 -5.44 -35.32
N ARG A 102 6.66 -4.41 -35.19
CA ARG A 102 6.79 -3.30 -36.15
C ARG A 102 5.48 -2.57 -36.41
N VAL A 103 4.65 -2.38 -35.40
CA VAL A 103 3.34 -1.75 -35.50
C VAL A 103 3.49 -0.24 -35.63
N PRO A 104 3.11 0.39 -36.78
CA PRO A 104 3.41 1.80 -37.06
C PRO A 104 2.72 2.77 -36.11
N TRP A 105 1.46 2.52 -35.76
CA TRP A 105 0.65 3.43 -34.94
C TRP A 105 1.09 3.55 -33.48
N ILE A 106 1.94 2.59 -32.97
CA ILE A 106 2.47 2.63 -31.61
C ILE A 106 3.29 3.91 -31.30
N HIS A 107 3.78 4.57 -32.34
CA HIS A 107 4.53 5.83 -32.25
C HIS A 107 3.63 7.06 -32.15
N SER A 108 2.33 6.90 -32.38
CA SER A 108 1.42 8.04 -32.37
C SER A 108 1.28 8.63 -30.97
N ARG A 109 1.06 9.95 -30.91
CA ARG A 109 0.76 10.65 -29.67
C ARG A 109 -0.52 10.12 -29.01
N ILE A 110 -1.49 9.71 -29.83
CA ILE A 110 -2.76 9.15 -29.36
C ILE A 110 -2.50 7.83 -28.63
N ALA A 111 -1.74 6.91 -29.24
CA ALA A 111 -1.39 5.63 -28.61
C ALA A 111 -0.69 5.84 -27.25
N PHE A 112 0.23 6.81 -27.19
CA PHE A 112 0.92 7.13 -25.94
C PHE A 112 -0.02 7.69 -24.86
N ASN A 113 -0.92 8.60 -25.25
CA ASN A 113 -1.89 9.19 -24.31
C ASN A 113 -2.88 8.15 -23.79
N VAL A 114 -3.40 7.28 -24.68
CA VAL A 114 -4.31 6.19 -24.28
C VAL A 114 -3.60 5.20 -23.38
N ALA A 115 -2.39 4.76 -23.72
CA ALA A 115 -1.62 3.84 -22.88
C ALA A 115 -1.37 4.45 -21.49
N GLY A 116 -1.00 5.73 -21.42
CA GLY A 116 -0.80 6.42 -20.16
C GLY A 116 -2.08 6.58 -19.34
N ALA A 117 -3.21 6.88 -19.97
CA ALA A 117 -4.51 6.93 -19.30
C ALA A 117 -4.89 5.56 -18.71
N VAL A 118 -4.70 4.49 -19.47
CA VAL A 118 -4.93 3.12 -19.00
C VAL A 118 -4.02 2.79 -17.81
N CYS A 119 -2.72 3.16 -17.87
CA CYS A 119 -1.79 2.98 -16.76
C CYS A 119 -2.30 3.65 -15.49
N VAL A 120 -2.68 4.93 -15.59
CA VAL A 120 -3.16 5.70 -14.42
C VAL A 120 -4.44 5.10 -13.85
N LEU A 121 -5.39 4.70 -14.71
CA LEU A 121 -6.63 4.04 -14.25
C LEU A 121 -6.35 2.71 -13.57
N LEU A 122 -5.43 1.90 -14.09
CA LEU A 122 -5.02 0.64 -13.47
C LEU A 122 -4.34 0.87 -12.11
N ILE A 123 -3.42 1.84 -12.02
CA ILE A 123 -2.75 2.18 -10.77
C ILE A 123 -3.79 2.60 -9.71
N ILE A 124 -4.69 3.52 -10.06
CA ILE A 124 -5.76 3.98 -9.15
C ILE A 124 -6.65 2.81 -8.75
N GLY A 125 -7.11 2.01 -9.70
CA GLY A 125 -7.99 0.86 -9.45
C GLY A 125 -7.35 -0.16 -8.51
N LEU A 126 -6.08 -0.52 -8.74
CA LEU A 126 -5.34 -1.45 -7.89
C LEU A 126 -5.08 -0.88 -6.48
N CYS A 127 -4.71 0.40 -6.38
CA CYS A 127 -4.51 1.06 -5.09
C CYS A 127 -5.82 1.11 -4.28
N VAL A 128 -6.93 1.52 -4.90
CA VAL A 128 -8.24 1.57 -4.25
C VAL A 128 -8.68 0.17 -3.81
N ARG A 129 -8.56 -0.82 -4.70
CA ARG A 129 -8.87 -2.22 -4.37
C ARG A 129 -8.00 -2.73 -3.22
N GLY A 130 -6.69 -2.44 -3.23
CA GLY A 130 -5.76 -2.83 -2.18
C GLY A 130 -6.14 -2.22 -0.83
N ILE A 131 -6.46 -0.93 -0.78
CA ILE A 131 -6.89 -0.23 0.44
C ILE A 131 -8.20 -0.81 0.99
N ILE A 132 -9.17 -1.10 0.12
CA ILE A 132 -10.44 -1.70 0.52
C ILE A 132 -10.21 -3.12 1.05
N HIS A 133 -9.42 -3.90 0.33
CA HIS A 133 -9.13 -5.30 0.71
C HIS A 133 -8.37 -5.40 2.03
N ALA A 134 -7.39 -4.51 2.26
CA ALA A 134 -6.62 -4.47 3.50
C ALA A 134 -7.47 -4.13 4.74
N LYS A 135 -8.59 -3.44 4.57
CA LYS A 135 -9.54 -3.13 5.65
C LYS A 135 -10.57 -4.23 5.90
N TYR A 136 -10.70 -5.18 4.98
CA TYR A 136 -11.73 -6.21 5.06
C TYR A 136 -11.21 -7.42 5.84
N ILE A 137 -11.75 -7.65 7.04
CA ILE A 137 -11.46 -8.83 7.84
C ILE A 137 -12.36 -9.97 7.36
N LYS A 138 -11.75 -11.03 6.83
CA LYS A 138 -12.45 -12.23 6.37
C LYS A 138 -12.44 -13.29 7.46
N VAL A 139 -13.60 -13.87 7.73
CA VAL A 139 -13.72 -15.07 8.59
C VAL A 139 -13.70 -16.29 7.68
N THR A 140 -12.80 -17.22 7.96
CA THR A 140 -12.68 -18.47 7.20
C THR A 140 -12.92 -19.63 8.15
N PRO A 141 -14.02 -20.39 8.02
CA PRO A 141 -14.30 -21.54 8.87
C PRO A 141 -13.44 -22.74 8.45
N TYR A 142 -12.96 -23.47 9.43
CA TYR A 142 -12.31 -24.78 9.29
C TYR A 142 -12.94 -25.76 10.27
N GLU A 143 -13.15 -26.99 9.85
CA GLU A 143 -13.57 -28.09 10.73
C GLU A 143 -12.43 -29.09 10.86
N VAL A 144 -12.09 -29.41 12.13
CA VAL A 144 -11.03 -30.35 12.44
C VAL A 144 -11.61 -31.39 13.38
N THR A 145 -11.52 -32.67 13.00
CA THR A 145 -11.92 -33.78 13.84
C THR A 145 -10.71 -34.30 14.61
N ILE A 146 -10.86 -34.39 15.93
CA ILE A 146 -9.83 -34.89 16.84
C ILE A 146 -10.32 -36.24 17.41
N SER A 147 -9.45 -37.27 17.42
CA SER A 147 -9.78 -38.60 17.90
C SER A 147 -9.87 -38.73 19.44
N LYS A 148 -9.56 -37.64 20.17
CA LYS A 148 -9.63 -37.59 21.62
C LYS A 148 -11.02 -37.17 22.08
N THR A 149 -11.62 -37.93 22.98
CA THR A 149 -12.85 -37.57 23.70
C THR A 149 -12.52 -36.67 24.89
N VAL A 150 -13.26 -35.60 25.03
CA VAL A 150 -13.21 -34.72 26.21
C VAL A 150 -14.56 -34.86 26.91
N PRO A 151 -14.60 -35.15 28.23
CA PRO A 151 -15.85 -35.20 28.96
C PRO A 151 -16.63 -33.91 28.83
N ASP A 152 -17.94 -33.99 28.62
CA ASP A 152 -18.89 -32.88 28.54
C ASP A 152 -18.67 -31.87 27.39
N THR A 153 -17.88 -32.24 26.37
CA THR A 153 -17.59 -31.33 25.25
C THR A 153 -17.55 -32.07 23.92
N ASP A 154 -18.61 -31.99 23.14
CA ASP A 154 -18.66 -32.56 21.79
C ASP A 154 -18.03 -31.69 20.72
N LYS A 155 -18.06 -30.37 20.92
CA LYS A 155 -17.53 -29.36 19.98
C LYS A 155 -16.93 -28.20 20.72
N LEU A 156 -15.72 -27.79 20.28
CA LEU A 156 -15.04 -26.58 20.75
C LEU A 156 -14.90 -25.60 19.59
N LYS A 157 -15.41 -24.41 19.77
CA LYS A 157 -15.28 -23.33 18.76
C LYS A 157 -14.12 -22.41 19.11
N VAL A 158 -13.05 -22.54 18.37
CA VAL A 158 -11.84 -21.74 18.54
C VAL A 158 -11.76 -20.71 17.46
N VAL A 159 -11.52 -19.43 17.80
CA VAL A 159 -11.16 -18.38 16.87
C VAL A 159 -9.67 -18.12 16.97
N LEU A 160 -8.97 -18.26 15.85
CA LEU A 160 -7.56 -17.93 15.73
C LEU A 160 -7.41 -16.60 15.02
N VAL A 161 -6.65 -15.70 15.62
CA VAL A 161 -6.27 -14.40 15.08
C VAL A 161 -4.76 -14.29 15.03
N ALA A 162 -4.21 -13.85 13.89
CA ALA A 162 -2.77 -13.60 13.72
C ALA A 162 -2.53 -12.32 12.95
N ASP A 163 -1.32 -11.76 13.06
CA ASP A 163 -0.80 -10.68 12.20
C ASP A 163 -1.74 -9.47 12.12
N THR A 164 -2.23 -8.99 13.25
CA THR A 164 -3.16 -7.85 13.29
C THR A 164 -2.48 -6.52 12.99
N HIS A 165 -1.18 -6.41 13.21
CA HIS A 165 -0.35 -5.26 12.86
C HIS A 165 -0.98 -3.90 13.22
N PHE A 166 -1.52 -3.77 14.43
CA PHE A 166 -2.08 -2.50 14.86
C PHE A 166 -1.00 -1.43 14.91
N GLY A 167 -1.22 -0.31 14.23
CA GLY A 167 -0.23 0.75 14.08
C GLY A 167 -0.76 1.98 13.39
N TYR A 168 0.06 2.60 12.55
CA TYR A 168 -0.29 3.84 11.84
C TYR A 168 -1.49 3.67 10.91
N ASN A 169 -1.61 2.54 10.20
CA ASN A 169 -2.61 2.28 9.17
C ASN A 169 -3.80 1.46 9.70
N ALA A 170 -3.57 0.58 10.70
CA ALA A 170 -4.58 -0.23 11.35
C ALA A 170 -4.76 0.25 12.80
N GLY A 171 -5.73 1.10 13.04
CA GLY A 171 -5.96 1.73 14.35
C GLY A 171 -7.17 1.15 15.09
N VAL A 172 -7.66 1.89 16.08
CA VAL A 172 -8.79 1.52 16.97
C VAL A 172 -10.04 1.07 16.20
N ILE A 173 -10.35 1.71 15.06
CA ILE A 173 -11.54 1.33 14.25
C ILE A 173 -11.40 -0.09 13.71
N HIS A 174 -10.19 -0.46 13.27
CA HIS A 174 -9.92 -1.81 12.79
C HIS A 174 -9.99 -2.85 13.92
N ALA A 175 -9.52 -2.49 15.11
CA ALA A 175 -9.63 -3.33 16.30
C ALA A 175 -11.08 -3.57 16.70
N HIS A 176 -11.91 -2.53 16.72
CA HIS A 176 -13.35 -2.69 16.98
C HIS A 176 -14.05 -3.62 15.98
N GLU A 177 -13.70 -3.50 14.70
CA GLU A 177 -14.26 -4.40 13.67
C GLU A 177 -13.81 -5.84 13.89
N LEU A 178 -12.55 -6.06 14.25
CA LEU A 178 -12.00 -7.37 14.57
C LEU A 178 -12.76 -7.99 15.74
N VAL A 179 -12.85 -7.29 16.87
CA VAL A 179 -13.55 -7.76 18.07
C VAL A 179 -15.02 -8.04 17.79
N ARG A 180 -15.69 -7.17 17.03
CA ARG A 180 -17.08 -7.39 16.61
C ARG A 180 -17.23 -8.68 15.81
N LYS A 181 -16.30 -8.98 14.90
CA LYS A 181 -16.32 -10.22 14.11
C LYS A 181 -16.01 -11.46 14.95
N ILE A 182 -15.09 -11.36 15.91
CA ILE A 182 -14.78 -12.44 16.85
C ILE A 182 -16.04 -12.78 17.68
N ASN A 183 -16.65 -11.76 18.30
CA ASN A 183 -17.82 -11.94 19.17
C ASN A 183 -19.03 -12.48 18.39
N LYS A 184 -19.17 -12.11 17.11
CA LYS A 184 -20.23 -12.66 16.23
C LYS A 184 -20.08 -14.19 16.04
N GLN A 185 -18.86 -14.73 16.15
CA GLN A 185 -18.63 -16.16 16.03
C GLN A 185 -19.05 -16.93 17.29
N LYS A 186 -19.24 -16.24 18.43
CA LYS A 186 -19.52 -16.87 19.75
C LYS A 186 -18.49 -17.97 20.05
N PRO A 187 -17.18 -17.66 20.10
CA PRO A 187 -16.15 -18.64 20.34
C PRO A 187 -16.13 -19.09 21.81
N ASP A 188 -15.74 -20.34 22.05
CA ASP A 188 -15.42 -20.83 23.39
C ASP A 188 -14.00 -20.43 23.80
N LEU A 189 -13.11 -20.26 22.82
CA LEU A 189 -11.72 -19.84 23.02
C LEU A 189 -11.27 -18.90 21.90
N VAL A 190 -10.52 -17.86 22.27
CA VAL A 190 -9.85 -16.96 21.31
C VAL A 190 -8.34 -17.12 21.48
N CYS A 191 -7.66 -17.50 20.39
CA CYS A 191 -6.21 -17.60 20.34
C CYS A 191 -5.65 -16.47 19.49
N ILE A 192 -4.67 -15.72 20.01
CA ILE A 192 -3.96 -14.69 19.29
C ILE A 192 -2.51 -15.16 19.07
N ALA A 193 -2.16 -15.42 17.80
CA ALA A 193 -0.89 -16.04 17.42
C ALA A 193 0.22 -15.01 17.13
N GLY A 194 0.32 -13.97 17.94
CA GLY A 194 1.40 -12.99 17.85
C GLY A 194 1.15 -11.88 16.83
N ASP A 195 2.18 -11.05 16.65
CA ASP A 195 2.28 -9.89 15.74
C ASP A 195 1.08 -8.92 15.81
N ILE A 196 0.73 -8.58 17.08
CA ILE A 196 -0.43 -7.75 17.38
C ILE A 196 -0.17 -6.30 17.01
N PHE A 197 1.04 -5.81 17.25
CA PHE A 197 1.41 -4.41 17.05
C PHE A 197 2.52 -4.26 16.02
N ASP A 198 2.38 -3.20 15.21
CA ASP A 198 3.33 -2.85 14.16
C ASP A 198 4.59 -2.24 14.76
N ASN A 199 5.47 -2.07 15.12
CA ASN A 199 6.70 -1.53 15.70
C ASN A 199 6.58 -0.76 17.04
N GLU A 200 5.62 0.13 17.19
CA GLU A 200 5.53 1.00 18.36
C GLU A 200 4.08 1.12 18.82
N TYR A 201 3.84 0.90 20.13
CA TYR A 201 2.55 1.14 20.77
C TYR A 201 2.03 2.57 20.54
N ASP A 202 2.95 3.53 20.50
CA ASP A 202 2.66 4.95 20.22
C ASP A 202 2.20 5.22 18.76
N ALA A 203 2.34 4.24 17.86
CA ALA A 203 1.80 4.34 16.51
C ALA A 203 0.28 4.38 16.46
N ILE A 204 -0.37 3.86 17.50
CA ILE A 204 -1.82 3.83 17.61
C ILE A 204 -2.32 5.16 18.15
N ARG A 205 -3.28 5.77 17.47
CA ARG A 205 -3.97 6.95 17.96
C ARG A 205 -4.92 6.53 19.08
N SER A 206 -4.68 6.98 20.29
CA SER A 206 -5.47 6.64 21.49
C SER A 206 -5.36 5.15 21.88
N PRO A 207 -4.14 4.68 22.19
CA PRO A 207 -3.91 3.27 22.52
C PRO A 207 -4.70 2.80 23.76
N GLU A 208 -5.04 3.72 24.68
CA GLU A 208 -5.91 3.45 25.83
C GLU A 208 -7.31 2.96 25.44
N ARG A 209 -7.76 3.24 24.23
CA ARG A 209 -9.04 2.70 23.71
C ARG A 209 -8.95 1.25 23.30
N LEU A 210 -7.78 0.76 22.92
CA LEU A 210 -7.58 -0.67 22.61
C LEU A 210 -7.72 -1.53 23.86
N ALA A 211 -7.23 -1.04 25.01
CA ALA A 211 -7.35 -1.77 26.27
C ALA A 211 -8.80 -1.90 26.79
N LYS A 212 -9.75 -1.18 26.19
CA LYS A 212 -11.17 -1.19 26.54
C LYS A 212 -12.04 -2.00 25.56
N ILE A 213 -11.45 -2.56 24.54
CA ILE A 213 -12.10 -3.39 23.53
C ILE A 213 -11.97 -4.86 23.91
#